data_0a75e37f91c312520c6e2a34fedef2a6
#
_entry.id   0a75e37f91c312520c6e2a34fedef2a6
#
_cell.length_a   1.000
_cell.length_b   1.000
_cell.length_c   1.000
_cell.angle_alpha   90.00
_cell.angle_beta   90.00
_cell.angle_gamma   90.00
#
_symmetry.space_group_name_H-M   'P 1'
#
loop_
_entity.id
_entity.type
_entity.pdbx_description
1 polymer ?
#
loop_
_entity_poly.entity_id
_entity_poly.type
_entity_poly.pdbx_seq_one_letter_code
_entity_poly.pdbx_strand_id
1 'polypeptide(L)'
;MNIIAFLKKWTLPSGLVIGAVVYLLFSRITPLQPIGNVAGPFLVKLLPVVIFVMLYITFCKIQMGDLRPRAWHFILQAIRIILSGLLVLAILHTTNPMTKLVLEGAFVCVICPTAAAAPVITERLGGSIASLTIYTILANVVTSIIIPLFFPMVEKSADITFLTAFIMILRRITFVLIVPLCLALLTRKFLPKVATHIRETKNLAFYLWGFNLSIIMGLTIRNILATQVYGTILALLLLLPLVISLLLFSIGKAVGYHYGDSISAGQALGQKNTVVGIWLTITFLNPVASIAPCAYVVWQNLINAWQLWYKQKYGTLKW
;
A
#
# COMPACT_ATOMS: atom_id res chain seq x y z
N MET A 1 28.14 -7.58 15.42
CA MET A 1 27.01 -6.66 15.10
C MET A 1 25.76 -7.21 15.79
N ASN A 2 25.10 -6.42 16.65
CA ASN A 2 23.93 -6.89 17.38
C ASN A 2 22.75 -7.08 16.39
N ILE A 3 22.25 -8.31 16.23
CA ILE A 3 21.17 -8.67 15.29
C ILE A 3 19.94 -7.78 15.51
N ILE A 4 19.58 -7.48 16.76
CA ILE A 4 18.44 -6.63 17.09
C ILE A 4 18.66 -5.20 16.55
N ALA A 5 19.87 -4.65 16.67
CA ALA A 5 20.20 -3.33 16.14
C ALA A 5 20.13 -3.32 14.60
N PHE A 6 20.57 -4.38 13.95
CA PHE A 6 20.44 -4.56 12.50
C PHE A 6 18.98 -4.61 12.06
N LEU A 7 18.15 -5.45 12.67
CA LEU A 7 16.72 -5.56 12.36
C LEU A 7 15.97 -4.24 12.58
N LYS A 8 16.29 -3.50 13.65
CA LYS A 8 15.72 -2.18 13.92
C LYS A 8 16.12 -1.15 12.86
N LYS A 9 17.35 -1.21 12.36
CA LYS A 9 17.86 -0.28 11.32
C LYS A 9 17.26 -0.61 9.95
N TRP A 10 17.10 -1.88 9.62
CA TRP A 10 16.63 -2.38 8.34
C TRP A 10 15.25 -3.05 8.42
N THR A 11 14.34 -2.49 9.22
CA THR A 11 13.02 -3.09 9.52
C THR A 11 12.25 -3.51 8.25
N LEU A 12 12.21 -2.67 7.21
CA LEU A 12 11.44 -3.00 5.99
C LEU A 12 12.08 -4.11 5.17
N PRO A 13 13.36 -4.05 4.78
CA PRO A 13 14.02 -5.17 4.10
C PRO A 13 14.02 -6.45 4.93
N SER A 14 14.22 -6.36 6.25
CA SER A 14 14.16 -7.52 7.14
C SER A 14 12.78 -8.14 7.17
N GLY A 15 11.72 -7.34 7.22
CA GLY A 15 10.34 -7.82 7.14
C GLY A 15 10.06 -8.57 5.85
N LEU A 16 10.52 -8.06 4.70
CA LEU A 16 10.39 -8.74 3.41
C LEU A 16 11.14 -10.07 3.41
N VAL A 17 12.40 -10.09 3.83
CA VAL A 17 13.22 -11.32 3.84
C VAL A 17 12.65 -12.36 4.81
N ILE A 18 12.29 -11.96 6.03
CA ILE A 18 11.70 -12.86 7.03
C ILE A 18 10.40 -13.46 6.50
N GLY A 19 9.52 -12.64 5.92
CA GLY A 19 8.25 -13.12 5.36
C GLY A 19 8.46 -14.12 4.22
N ALA A 20 9.44 -13.86 3.34
CA ALA A 20 9.81 -14.76 2.26
C ALA A 20 10.35 -16.11 2.79
N VAL A 21 11.32 -16.04 3.69
CA VAL A 21 11.96 -17.23 4.26
C VAL A 21 10.96 -18.08 5.05
N VAL A 22 10.18 -17.46 5.93
CA VAL A 22 9.16 -18.16 6.72
C VAL A 22 8.15 -18.84 5.80
N TYR A 23 7.61 -18.14 4.80
CA TYR A 23 6.67 -18.76 3.86
C TYR A 23 7.30 -19.96 3.14
N LEU A 24 8.52 -19.83 2.60
CA LEU A 24 9.21 -20.91 1.87
C LEU A 24 9.49 -22.11 2.79
N LEU A 25 9.94 -21.89 4.02
CA LEU A 25 10.18 -22.95 4.99
C LEU A 25 8.90 -23.75 5.30
N PHE A 26 7.82 -23.05 5.63
CA PHE A 26 6.55 -23.68 6.02
C PHE A 26 5.75 -24.22 4.82
N SER A 27 6.06 -23.82 3.58
CA SER A 27 5.42 -24.34 2.37
C SER A 27 6.19 -25.48 1.72
N ARG A 28 7.52 -25.55 1.90
CA ARG A 28 8.39 -26.53 1.20
C ARG A 28 8.88 -27.67 2.07
N ILE A 29 9.01 -27.47 3.38
CA ILE A 29 9.48 -28.47 4.31
C ILE A 29 8.29 -29.27 4.84
N THR A 30 8.19 -30.54 4.44
CA THR A 30 7.04 -31.43 4.72
C THR A 30 6.62 -31.45 6.21
N PRO A 31 7.54 -31.58 7.20
CA PRO A 31 7.16 -31.57 8.63
C PRO A 31 6.57 -30.25 9.10
N LEU A 32 6.84 -29.12 8.42
CA LEU A 32 6.36 -27.78 8.81
C LEU A 32 5.04 -27.40 8.10
N GLN A 33 4.68 -28.08 7.01
CA GLN A 33 3.48 -27.78 6.23
C GLN A 33 2.18 -27.79 7.04
N PRO A 34 1.91 -28.75 7.95
CA PRO A 34 0.70 -28.74 8.77
C PRO A 34 0.57 -27.47 9.63
N ILE A 35 1.70 -27.01 10.19
CA ILE A 35 1.75 -25.77 10.98
C ILE A 35 1.50 -24.57 10.06
N GLY A 36 2.14 -24.53 8.89
CA GLY A 36 1.97 -23.46 7.90
C GLY A 36 0.52 -23.33 7.41
N ASN A 37 -0.17 -24.45 7.21
CA ASN A 37 -1.56 -24.49 6.76
C ASN A 37 -2.54 -23.91 7.79
N VAL A 38 -2.23 -23.97 9.08
CA VAL A 38 -3.03 -23.37 10.16
C VAL A 38 -2.61 -21.93 10.43
N ALA A 39 -1.30 -21.71 10.57
CA ALA A 39 -0.76 -20.40 10.93
C ALA A 39 -0.93 -19.35 9.80
N GLY A 40 -0.79 -19.77 8.54
CA GLY A 40 -0.91 -18.85 7.39
C GLY A 40 -2.27 -18.13 7.32
N PRO A 41 -3.40 -18.83 7.27
CA PRO A 41 -4.72 -18.21 7.31
C PRO A 41 -4.97 -17.36 8.55
N PHE A 42 -4.48 -17.78 9.73
CA PHE A 42 -4.57 -17.00 10.96
C PHE A 42 -3.82 -15.67 10.84
N LEU A 43 -2.57 -15.70 10.37
CA LEU A 43 -1.77 -14.49 10.16
C LEU A 43 -2.43 -13.52 9.16
N VAL A 44 -3.02 -14.03 8.08
CA VAL A 44 -3.75 -13.21 7.12
C VAL A 44 -4.97 -12.53 7.76
N LYS A 45 -5.72 -13.24 8.65
CA LYS A 45 -6.83 -12.66 9.41
C LYS A 45 -6.37 -11.61 10.42
N LEU A 46 -5.13 -11.70 10.90
CA LEU A 46 -4.55 -10.74 11.85
C LEU A 46 -4.15 -9.41 11.19
N LEU A 47 -3.88 -9.40 9.86
CA LEU A 47 -3.47 -8.20 9.12
C LEU A 47 -4.35 -6.96 9.39
N PRO A 48 -5.69 -7.02 9.26
CA PRO A 48 -6.54 -5.85 9.49
C PRO A 48 -6.45 -5.33 10.92
N VAL A 49 -6.31 -6.22 11.90
CA VAL A 49 -6.20 -5.87 13.32
C VAL A 49 -4.89 -5.12 13.59
N VAL A 50 -3.78 -5.63 13.08
CA VAL A 50 -2.46 -4.97 13.25
C VAL A 50 -2.44 -3.63 12.52
N ILE A 51 -3.04 -3.52 11.32
CA ILE A 51 -3.19 -2.25 10.61
C ILE A 51 -4.03 -1.27 11.44
N PHE A 52 -5.13 -1.72 12.01
CA PHE A 52 -6.00 -0.90 12.86
C PHE A 52 -5.22 -0.33 14.06
N VAL A 53 -4.52 -1.17 14.81
CA VAL A 53 -3.72 -0.75 15.97
C VAL A 53 -2.62 0.22 15.56
N MET A 54 -1.92 -0.08 14.47
CA MET A 54 -0.86 0.76 13.93
C MET A 54 -1.38 2.15 13.54
N LEU A 55 -2.53 2.21 12.86
CA LEU A 55 -3.15 3.48 12.47
C LEU A 55 -3.67 4.25 13.68
N TYR A 56 -4.29 3.57 14.63
CA TYR A 56 -4.74 4.20 15.86
C TYR A 56 -3.59 4.90 16.60
N ILE A 57 -2.45 4.21 16.77
CA ILE A 57 -1.24 4.79 17.39
C ILE A 57 -0.75 6.00 16.58
N THR A 58 -0.72 5.89 15.25
CA THR A 58 -0.26 6.98 14.37
C THR A 58 -1.19 8.17 14.43
N PHE A 59 -2.50 7.94 14.41
CA PHE A 59 -3.50 9.01 14.43
C PHE A 59 -3.59 9.73 15.79
N CYS A 60 -3.23 9.07 16.90
CA CYS A 60 -3.09 9.74 18.18
C CYS A 60 -2.04 10.87 18.16
N LYS A 61 -1.13 10.89 17.17
CA LYS A 61 -0.12 11.93 17.00
C LYS A 61 -0.61 13.14 16.19
N ILE A 62 -1.74 13.04 15.46
CA ILE A 62 -2.28 14.09 14.60
C ILE A 62 -2.91 15.20 15.44
N GLN A 63 -2.70 16.46 15.08
CA GLN A 63 -3.45 17.60 15.60
C GLN A 63 -4.67 17.89 14.72
N MET A 64 -5.84 18.18 15.33
CA MET A 64 -7.09 18.41 14.60
C MET A 64 -6.99 19.57 13.60
N GLY A 65 -6.27 20.64 13.97
CA GLY A 65 -6.05 21.80 13.12
C GLY A 65 -5.27 21.53 11.84
N ASP A 66 -4.48 20.42 11.82
CA ASP A 66 -3.65 20.04 10.69
C ASP A 66 -4.41 19.18 9.66
N LEU A 67 -5.61 18.70 9.99
CA LEU A 67 -6.48 17.92 9.11
C LEU A 67 -7.18 18.83 8.09
N ARG A 68 -6.40 19.39 7.16
CA ARG A 68 -6.92 20.28 6.11
C ARG A 68 -6.55 19.76 4.73
N PRO A 69 -7.50 19.73 3.77
CA PRO A 69 -7.19 19.44 2.37
C PRO A 69 -6.25 20.53 1.81
N ARG A 70 -5.31 20.11 0.95
CA ARG A 70 -4.39 21.00 0.24
C ARG A 70 -4.59 20.85 -1.28
N ALA A 71 -4.26 21.85 -2.05
CA ALA A 71 -4.43 21.81 -3.52
C ALA A 71 -3.73 20.61 -4.17
N TRP A 72 -2.52 20.26 -3.72
CA TRP A 72 -1.79 19.13 -4.28
C TRP A 72 -2.50 17.78 -4.08
N HIS A 73 -3.39 17.64 -3.07
CA HIS A 73 -4.19 16.43 -2.89
C HIS A 73 -5.07 16.17 -4.12
N PHE A 74 -5.74 17.21 -4.61
CA PHE A 74 -6.64 17.11 -5.75
C PHE A 74 -5.87 16.93 -7.06
N ILE A 75 -4.74 17.64 -7.21
CA ILE A 75 -3.86 17.50 -8.39
C ILE A 75 -3.36 16.05 -8.53
N LEU A 76 -2.88 15.44 -7.45
CA LEU A 76 -2.43 14.05 -7.49
C LEU A 76 -3.56 13.05 -7.74
N GLN A 77 -4.79 13.33 -7.26
CA GLN A 77 -5.95 12.51 -7.62
C GLN A 77 -6.29 12.63 -9.11
N ALA A 78 -6.26 13.85 -9.66
CA ALA A 78 -6.48 14.06 -11.11
C ALA A 78 -5.42 13.32 -11.95
N ILE A 79 -4.14 13.42 -11.60
CA ILE A 79 -3.05 12.70 -12.25
C ILE A 79 -3.30 11.19 -12.21
N ARG A 80 -3.67 10.64 -11.04
CA ARG A 80 -3.97 9.22 -10.87
C ARG A 80 -5.14 8.76 -11.75
N ILE A 81 -6.21 9.54 -11.82
CA ILE A 81 -7.37 9.24 -12.66
C ILE A 81 -6.98 9.27 -14.14
N ILE A 82 -6.26 10.31 -14.57
CA ILE A 82 -5.80 10.45 -15.97
C ILE A 82 -4.90 9.26 -16.36
N LEU A 83 -3.89 8.93 -15.54
CA LEU A 83 -2.99 7.81 -15.83
C LEU A 83 -3.76 6.47 -15.87
N SER A 84 -4.74 6.28 -14.97
CA SER A 84 -5.60 5.09 -15.00
C SER A 84 -6.46 5.05 -16.25
N GLY A 85 -7.04 6.18 -16.66
CA GLY A 85 -7.83 6.29 -17.88
C GLY A 85 -7.02 6.01 -19.15
N LEU A 86 -5.78 6.51 -19.22
CA LEU A 86 -4.86 6.21 -20.33
C LEU A 86 -4.55 4.72 -20.42
N LEU A 87 -4.36 4.04 -19.29
CA LEU A 87 -4.15 2.59 -19.26
C LEU A 87 -5.41 1.83 -19.69
N VAL A 88 -6.61 2.27 -19.30
CA VAL A 88 -7.88 1.70 -19.78
C VAL A 88 -7.98 1.85 -21.30
N LEU A 89 -7.69 3.02 -21.84
CA LEU A 89 -7.69 3.25 -23.30
C LEU A 89 -6.69 2.31 -23.99
N ALA A 90 -5.46 2.15 -23.46
CA ALA A 90 -4.47 1.24 -24.01
C ALA A 90 -4.95 -0.22 -23.99
N ILE A 91 -5.63 -0.65 -22.90
CA ILE A 91 -6.22 -1.99 -22.78
C ILE A 91 -7.31 -2.21 -23.85
N LEU A 92 -8.18 -1.23 -24.05
CA LEU A 92 -9.28 -1.30 -25.03
C LEU A 92 -8.79 -1.37 -26.49
N HIS A 93 -7.62 -0.78 -26.78
CA HIS A 93 -7.04 -0.77 -28.13
C HIS A 93 -6.10 -1.97 -28.39
N THR A 94 -5.77 -2.75 -27.38
CA THR A 94 -4.90 -3.93 -27.60
C THR A 94 -5.70 -5.18 -27.91
N THR A 95 -5.28 -5.89 -28.95
CA THR A 95 -5.84 -7.21 -29.34
C THR A 95 -5.02 -8.38 -28.82
N ASN A 96 -3.77 -8.12 -28.38
CA ASN A 96 -2.90 -9.17 -27.91
C ASN A 96 -3.20 -9.51 -26.42
N PRO A 97 -3.61 -10.76 -26.11
CA PRO A 97 -3.98 -11.13 -24.74
C PRO A 97 -2.86 -10.97 -23.72
N MET A 98 -1.60 -11.19 -24.12
CA MET A 98 -0.44 -11.05 -23.23
C MET A 98 -0.13 -9.59 -22.92
N THR A 99 -0.27 -8.70 -23.91
CA THR A 99 -0.15 -7.26 -23.71
C THR A 99 -1.30 -6.76 -22.82
N LYS A 100 -2.53 -7.22 -23.06
CA LYS A 100 -3.68 -6.91 -22.19
C LYS A 100 -3.39 -7.26 -20.74
N LEU A 101 -2.90 -8.47 -20.48
CA LEU A 101 -2.54 -8.95 -19.14
C LEU A 101 -1.54 -8.05 -18.42
N VAL A 102 -0.47 -7.64 -19.12
CA VAL A 102 0.56 -6.74 -18.54
C VAL A 102 -0.02 -5.36 -18.27
N LEU A 103 -0.85 -4.83 -19.17
CA LEU A 103 -1.53 -3.54 -18.99
C LEU A 103 -2.54 -3.57 -17.85
N GLU A 104 -3.27 -4.67 -17.64
CA GLU A 104 -4.15 -4.86 -16.48
C GLU A 104 -3.36 -4.79 -15.17
N GLY A 105 -2.20 -5.46 -15.10
CA GLY A 105 -1.30 -5.37 -13.96
C GLY A 105 -0.82 -3.94 -13.70
N ALA A 106 -0.43 -3.21 -14.74
CA ALA A 106 -0.04 -1.81 -14.67
C ALA A 106 -1.20 -0.91 -14.20
N PHE A 107 -2.38 -1.11 -14.76
CA PHE A 107 -3.61 -0.39 -14.41
C PHE A 107 -3.93 -0.53 -12.92
N VAL A 108 -3.87 -1.74 -12.38
CA VAL A 108 -4.11 -1.98 -10.95
C VAL A 108 -3.07 -1.27 -10.08
N CYS A 109 -1.79 -1.30 -10.45
CA CYS A 109 -0.74 -0.58 -9.73
C CYS A 109 -0.98 0.94 -9.67
N VAL A 110 -1.57 1.53 -10.71
CA VAL A 110 -1.85 2.97 -10.78
C VAL A 110 -3.14 3.33 -10.06
N ILE A 111 -4.25 2.60 -10.33
CA ILE A 111 -5.59 2.97 -9.83
C ILE A 111 -5.74 2.74 -8.34
N CYS A 112 -4.99 1.81 -7.75
CA CYS A 112 -5.06 1.52 -6.32
C CYS A 112 -4.90 2.79 -5.47
N PRO A 113 -5.68 2.90 -4.38
CA PRO A 113 -5.56 4.01 -3.46
C PRO A 113 -4.24 3.96 -2.70
N THR A 114 -3.95 5.02 -1.97
CA THR A 114 -2.77 5.09 -1.11
C THR A 114 -2.85 4.05 0.00
N ALA A 115 -1.69 3.48 0.34
CA ALA A 115 -1.57 2.52 1.42
C ALA A 115 -1.99 3.10 2.77
N ALA A 116 -2.76 2.34 3.55
CA ALA A 116 -3.13 2.74 4.91
C ALA A 116 -1.90 2.96 5.82
N ALA A 117 -0.80 2.27 5.56
CA ALA A 117 0.46 2.43 6.28
C ALA A 117 1.30 3.65 5.87
N ALA A 118 0.95 4.35 4.80
CA ALA A 118 1.72 5.48 4.28
C ALA A 118 1.97 6.60 5.33
N PRO A 119 1.02 6.97 6.21
CA PRO A 119 1.28 7.95 7.26
C PRO A 119 2.44 7.59 8.19
N VAL A 120 2.61 6.29 8.49
CA VAL A 120 3.70 5.79 9.37
C VAL A 120 5.08 6.02 8.76
N ILE A 121 5.21 5.70 7.46
CA ILE A 121 6.46 5.90 6.72
C ILE A 121 6.73 7.40 6.51
N THR A 122 5.68 8.17 6.19
CA THR A 122 5.77 9.63 6.00
C THR A 122 6.28 10.32 7.26
N GLU A 123 5.77 9.95 8.44
CA GLU A 123 6.27 10.41 9.73
C GLU A 123 7.78 10.18 9.87
N ARG A 124 8.22 8.97 9.54
CA ARG A 124 9.62 8.59 9.62
C ARG A 124 10.50 9.38 8.66
N LEU A 125 9.99 9.69 7.49
CA LEU A 125 10.67 10.51 6.48
C LEU A 125 10.62 12.01 6.81
N GLY A 126 9.81 12.43 7.79
CA GLY A 126 9.67 13.83 8.21
C GLY A 126 8.62 14.61 7.44
N GLY A 127 7.70 13.92 6.76
CA GLY A 127 6.52 14.52 6.16
C GLY A 127 5.35 14.65 7.14
N SER A 128 4.25 15.24 6.68
CA SER A 128 3.05 15.50 7.48
C SER A 128 2.12 14.28 7.53
N ILE A 129 1.98 13.68 8.71
CA ILE A 129 1.01 12.59 8.97
C ILE A 129 -0.41 13.06 8.64
N ALA A 130 -0.77 14.27 9.09
CA ALA A 130 -2.12 14.81 8.92
C ALA A 130 -2.47 15.02 7.45
N SER A 131 -1.58 15.67 6.69
CA SER A 131 -1.74 15.93 5.26
C SER A 131 -1.89 14.60 4.48
N LEU A 132 -1.04 13.63 4.78
CA LEU A 132 -1.12 12.31 4.12
C LEU A 132 -2.38 11.54 4.53
N THR A 133 -2.83 11.66 5.77
CA THR A 133 -4.08 11.01 6.22
C THR A 133 -5.28 11.55 5.43
N ILE A 134 -5.40 12.87 5.28
CA ILE A 134 -6.46 13.48 4.44
C ILE A 134 -6.35 13.00 2.99
N TYR A 135 -5.15 12.99 2.42
CA TYR A 135 -4.95 12.46 1.08
C TYR A 135 -5.39 11.00 0.97
N THR A 136 -5.03 10.16 1.96
CA THR A 136 -5.41 8.74 1.97
C THR A 136 -6.92 8.55 2.03
N ILE A 137 -7.63 9.34 2.84
CA ILE A 137 -9.10 9.34 2.88
C ILE A 137 -9.65 9.71 1.50
N LEU A 138 -9.20 10.84 0.94
CA LEU A 138 -9.62 11.32 -0.37
C LEU A 138 -9.33 10.28 -1.46
N ALA A 139 -8.13 9.70 -1.47
CA ALA A 139 -7.74 8.68 -2.43
C ALA A 139 -8.66 7.46 -2.40
N ASN A 140 -9.07 7.02 -1.22
CA ASN A 140 -9.97 5.89 -1.07
C ASN A 140 -11.40 6.24 -1.52
N VAL A 141 -11.92 7.43 -1.17
CA VAL A 141 -13.24 7.89 -1.64
C VAL A 141 -13.25 7.98 -3.18
N VAL A 142 -12.24 8.61 -3.78
CA VAL A 142 -12.11 8.67 -5.24
C VAL A 142 -12.03 7.26 -5.85
N THR A 143 -11.27 6.35 -5.24
CA THR A 143 -11.13 4.97 -5.71
C THR A 143 -12.47 4.21 -5.67
N SER A 144 -13.30 4.44 -4.64
CA SER A 144 -14.62 3.81 -4.54
C SER A 144 -15.58 4.23 -5.67
N ILE A 145 -15.31 5.37 -6.31
CA ILE A 145 -16.05 5.86 -7.47
C ILE A 145 -15.44 5.35 -8.79
N ILE A 146 -14.12 5.49 -8.94
CA ILE A 146 -13.48 5.22 -10.24
C ILE A 146 -13.31 3.73 -10.54
N ILE A 147 -13.18 2.86 -9.54
CA ILE A 147 -13.07 1.41 -9.75
C ILE A 147 -14.34 0.86 -10.41
N PRO A 148 -15.56 1.10 -9.88
CA PRO A 148 -16.78 0.63 -10.51
C PRO A 148 -17.02 1.20 -11.91
N LEU A 149 -16.39 2.32 -12.27
CA LEU A 149 -16.48 2.90 -13.61
C LEU A 149 -15.48 2.24 -14.58
N PHE A 150 -14.23 2.03 -14.15
CA PHE A 150 -13.16 1.60 -15.04
C PHE A 150 -13.05 0.07 -15.18
N PHE A 151 -13.35 -0.70 -14.13
CA PHE A 151 -13.21 -2.16 -14.16
C PHE A 151 -14.13 -2.83 -15.19
N PRO A 152 -15.43 -2.47 -15.32
CA PRO A 152 -16.29 -3.03 -16.38
C PRO A 152 -15.83 -2.67 -17.80
N MET A 153 -15.07 -1.58 -17.98
CA MET A 153 -14.49 -1.23 -19.28
C MET A 153 -13.30 -2.15 -19.63
N VAL A 154 -12.51 -2.54 -18.62
CA VAL A 154 -11.33 -3.41 -18.78
C VAL A 154 -11.76 -4.86 -18.99
N GLU A 155 -12.70 -5.34 -18.18
CA GLU A 155 -13.19 -6.73 -18.23
C GLU A 155 -14.72 -6.76 -18.20
N LYS A 156 -15.32 -7.12 -19.32
CA LYS A 156 -16.78 -7.14 -19.51
C LYS A 156 -17.51 -8.21 -18.69
N SER A 157 -16.80 -9.26 -18.26
CA SER A 157 -17.33 -10.33 -17.40
C SER A 157 -17.38 -9.98 -15.91
N ALA A 158 -16.90 -8.79 -15.54
CA ALA A 158 -16.99 -8.30 -14.17
C ALA A 158 -18.45 -7.89 -13.85
N ASP A 159 -19.30 -8.87 -13.58
CA ASP A 159 -20.72 -8.69 -13.19
C ASP A 159 -20.85 -8.02 -11.80
N ILE A 160 -20.28 -6.83 -11.65
CA ILE A 160 -20.44 -6.04 -10.44
C ILE A 160 -21.22 -4.79 -10.75
N THR A 161 -22.36 -4.66 -10.05
CA THR A 161 -23.06 -3.40 -10.07
C THR A 161 -22.20 -2.33 -9.39
N PHE A 162 -22.25 -1.10 -9.94
CA PHE A 162 -21.56 0.06 -9.36
C PHE A 162 -21.80 0.18 -7.85
N LEU A 163 -23.05 0.01 -7.42
CA LEU A 163 -23.43 0.15 -6.02
C LEU A 163 -22.77 -0.92 -5.12
N THR A 164 -22.71 -2.15 -5.57
CA THR A 164 -22.08 -3.24 -4.81
C THR A 164 -20.58 -2.99 -4.60
N ALA A 165 -19.85 -2.68 -5.68
CA ALA A 165 -18.43 -2.38 -5.59
C ALA A 165 -18.16 -1.12 -4.73
N PHE A 166 -18.96 -0.08 -4.92
CA PHE A 166 -18.87 1.15 -4.13
C PHE A 166 -19.04 0.88 -2.63
N ILE A 167 -20.11 0.17 -2.23
CA ILE A 167 -20.38 -0.15 -0.83
C ILE A 167 -19.27 -1.03 -0.23
N MET A 168 -18.80 -2.05 -0.97
CA MET A 168 -17.73 -2.94 -0.49
C MET A 168 -16.43 -2.17 -0.20
N ILE A 169 -16.02 -1.28 -1.11
CA ILE A 169 -14.82 -0.48 -0.95
C ILE A 169 -15.01 0.52 0.19
N LEU A 170 -16.14 1.22 0.22
CA LEU A 170 -16.44 2.21 1.26
C LEU A 170 -16.48 1.58 2.66
N ARG A 171 -17.13 0.43 2.82
CA ARG A 171 -17.16 -0.32 4.08
C ARG A 171 -15.75 -0.66 4.55
N ARG A 172 -14.88 -1.14 3.65
CA ARG A 172 -13.49 -1.46 3.99
C ARG A 172 -12.70 -0.24 4.46
N ILE A 173 -12.87 0.90 3.78
CA ILE A 173 -12.22 2.17 4.15
C ILE A 173 -12.66 2.61 5.54
N THR A 174 -13.97 2.57 5.80
CA THR A 174 -14.53 2.99 7.09
C THR A 174 -13.89 2.20 8.23
N PHE A 175 -13.86 0.89 8.15
CA PHE A 175 -13.29 0.06 9.23
C PHE A 175 -11.78 0.23 9.37
N VAL A 176 -11.04 0.30 8.27
CA VAL A 176 -9.57 0.30 8.33
C VAL A 176 -8.98 1.69 8.61
N LEU A 177 -9.66 2.76 8.18
CA LEU A 177 -9.11 4.12 8.25
C LEU A 177 -9.93 5.06 9.12
N ILE A 178 -11.26 5.13 8.91
CA ILE A 178 -12.11 6.12 9.60
C ILE A 178 -12.30 5.74 11.07
N VAL A 179 -12.58 4.47 11.37
CA VAL A 179 -12.80 4.04 12.76
C VAL A 179 -11.57 4.28 13.65
N PRO A 180 -10.32 3.87 13.27
CA PRO A 180 -9.15 4.18 14.11
C PRO A 180 -8.86 5.68 14.19
N LEU A 181 -9.17 6.48 13.15
CA LEU A 181 -9.05 7.94 13.21
C LEU A 181 -10.01 8.53 14.23
N CYS A 182 -11.31 8.20 14.14
CA CYS A 182 -12.32 8.66 15.09
C CYS A 182 -11.97 8.24 16.53
N LEU A 183 -11.56 6.98 16.72
CA LEU A 183 -11.15 6.46 18.03
C LEU A 183 -9.96 7.24 18.59
N ALA A 184 -8.95 7.53 17.78
CA ALA A 184 -7.78 8.31 18.17
C ALA A 184 -8.18 9.75 18.59
N LEU A 185 -9.09 10.39 17.85
CA LEU A 185 -9.58 11.71 18.15
C LEU A 185 -10.42 11.73 19.45
N LEU A 186 -11.28 10.72 19.65
CA LEU A 186 -12.05 10.55 20.90
C LEU A 186 -11.11 10.29 22.09
N THR A 187 -10.12 9.42 21.95
CA THR A 187 -9.12 9.17 23.00
C THR A 187 -8.39 10.46 23.39
N ARG A 188 -8.00 11.28 22.41
CA ARG A 188 -7.35 12.58 22.69
C ARG A 188 -8.27 13.55 23.43
N LYS A 189 -9.57 13.55 23.10
CA LYS A 189 -10.55 14.45 23.71
C LYS A 189 -10.91 14.01 25.14
N PHE A 190 -11.19 12.73 25.34
CA PHE A 190 -11.74 12.22 26.59
C PHE A 190 -10.70 11.56 27.52
N LEU A 191 -9.59 11.06 26.97
CA LEU A 191 -8.54 10.35 27.71
C LEU A 191 -7.14 10.92 27.37
N PRO A 192 -6.89 12.23 27.66
CA PRO A 192 -5.64 12.89 27.24
C PRO A 192 -4.38 12.24 27.80
N LYS A 193 -4.41 11.68 29.01
CA LYS A 193 -3.27 10.96 29.61
C LYS A 193 -2.91 9.71 28.82
N VAL A 194 -3.92 8.94 28.36
CA VAL A 194 -3.73 7.75 27.51
C VAL A 194 -3.17 8.15 26.14
N ALA A 195 -3.74 9.19 25.54
CA ALA A 195 -3.25 9.71 24.26
C ALA A 195 -1.78 10.16 24.34
N THR A 196 -1.38 10.85 25.43
CA THR A 196 0.01 11.26 25.65
C THR A 196 0.93 10.04 25.78
N HIS A 197 0.58 9.05 26.58
CA HIS A 197 1.36 7.82 26.70
C HIS A 197 1.54 7.09 25.36
N ILE A 198 0.47 7.01 24.54
CA ILE A 198 0.54 6.42 23.19
C ILE A 198 1.47 7.24 22.28
N ARG A 199 1.42 8.57 22.34
CA ARG A 199 2.29 9.48 21.55
C ARG A 199 3.76 9.30 21.88
N GLU A 200 4.08 8.95 23.12
CA GLU A 200 5.45 8.68 23.58
C GLU A 200 5.99 7.33 23.11
N THR A 201 5.12 6.41 22.66
CA THR A 201 5.57 5.12 22.08
C THR A 201 6.28 5.35 20.77
N LYS A 202 7.59 5.58 20.87
CA LYS A 202 8.45 5.78 19.69
C LYS A 202 8.54 4.49 18.89
N ASN A 203 8.30 4.59 17.59
CA ASN A 203 8.56 3.52 16.61
C ASN A 203 7.61 2.30 16.64
N LEU A 204 6.68 2.18 17.60
CA LEU A 204 5.81 1.00 17.68
C LEU A 204 4.99 0.78 16.39
N ALA A 205 4.36 1.83 15.87
CA ALA A 205 3.62 1.74 14.61
C ALA A 205 4.50 1.28 13.43
N PHE A 206 5.76 1.72 13.39
CA PHE A 206 6.71 1.32 12.36
C PHE A 206 7.12 -0.16 12.45
N TYR A 207 7.32 -0.68 13.67
CA TYR A 207 7.62 -2.10 13.85
C TYR A 207 6.39 -2.99 13.55
N LEU A 208 5.20 -2.55 13.92
CA LEU A 208 3.95 -3.22 13.53
C LEU A 208 3.80 -3.25 12.01
N TRP A 209 4.20 -2.18 11.31
CA TRP A 209 4.25 -2.19 9.86
C TRP A 209 5.25 -3.22 9.32
N GLY A 210 6.46 -3.30 9.87
CA GLY A 210 7.46 -4.32 9.51
C GLY A 210 6.94 -5.74 9.69
N PHE A 211 6.20 -6.01 10.78
CA PHE A 211 5.53 -7.27 11.01
C PHE A 211 4.45 -7.57 9.96
N ASN A 212 3.57 -6.60 9.68
CA ASN A 212 2.58 -6.72 8.61
C ASN A 212 3.22 -7.00 7.25
N LEU A 213 4.34 -6.35 6.98
CA LEU A 213 5.08 -6.52 5.73
C LEU A 213 5.60 -7.96 5.58
N SER A 214 6.01 -8.61 6.68
CA SER A 214 6.40 -10.03 6.65
C SER A 214 5.24 -10.92 6.23
N ILE A 215 4.05 -10.70 6.77
CA ILE A 215 2.84 -11.47 6.39
C ILE A 215 2.47 -11.21 4.93
N ILE A 216 2.47 -9.94 4.51
CA ILE A 216 2.15 -9.53 3.13
C ILE A 216 3.15 -10.15 2.14
N MET A 217 4.44 -10.22 2.49
CA MET A 217 5.45 -10.82 1.64
C MET A 217 5.24 -12.33 1.49
N GLY A 218 4.92 -13.05 2.56
CA GLY A 218 4.54 -14.46 2.48
C GLY A 218 3.33 -14.69 1.56
N LEU A 219 2.30 -13.86 1.67
CA LEU A 219 1.12 -13.88 0.78
C LEU A 219 1.51 -13.56 -0.68
N THR A 220 2.39 -12.60 -0.89
CA THR A 220 2.93 -12.21 -2.21
C THR A 220 3.61 -13.39 -2.89
N ILE A 221 4.53 -14.08 -2.20
CA ILE A 221 5.23 -15.25 -2.75
C ILE A 221 4.24 -16.37 -3.04
N ARG A 222 3.29 -16.63 -2.14
CA ARG A 222 2.23 -17.62 -2.37
C ARG A 222 1.50 -17.33 -3.67
N ASN A 223 1.08 -16.09 -3.91
CA ASN A 223 0.36 -15.71 -5.11
C ASN A 223 1.22 -15.85 -6.37
N ILE A 224 2.49 -15.43 -6.32
CA ILE A 224 3.42 -15.58 -7.46
C ILE A 224 3.65 -17.06 -7.79
N LEU A 225 3.88 -17.91 -6.80
CA LEU A 225 4.12 -19.34 -7.02
C LEU A 225 2.86 -20.11 -7.44
N ALA A 226 1.67 -19.61 -7.11
CA ALA A 226 0.41 -20.20 -7.56
C ALA A 226 0.08 -19.90 -9.02
N THR A 227 0.72 -18.91 -9.64
CA THR A 227 0.52 -18.55 -11.04
C THR A 227 1.48 -19.31 -11.94
N GLN A 228 0.93 -19.98 -12.99
CA GLN A 228 1.73 -20.75 -13.98
C GLN A 228 2.14 -19.85 -15.15
N VAL A 229 2.85 -18.75 -14.86
CA VAL A 229 3.35 -17.82 -15.88
C VAL A 229 4.84 -17.74 -15.82
N TYR A 230 5.48 -17.87 -16.97
CA TYR A 230 6.94 -17.94 -17.12
C TYR A 230 7.45 -16.98 -18.19
N GLY A 231 8.77 -16.83 -18.26
CA GLY A 231 9.44 -16.09 -19.31
C GLY A 231 9.20 -14.57 -19.28
N THR A 232 9.07 -13.97 -20.46
CA THR A 232 9.00 -12.52 -20.65
C THR A 232 7.80 -11.88 -19.95
N ILE A 233 6.66 -12.55 -19.93
CA ILE A 233 5.44 -12.01 -19.29
C ILE A 233 5.63 -11.91 -17.78
N LEU A 234 6.18 -12.94 -17.14
CA LEU A 234 6.50 -12.88 -15.72
C LEU A 234 7.50 -11.76 -15.43
N ALA A 235 8.54 -11.62 -16.24
CA ALA A 235 9.54 -10.55 -16.09
C ALA A 235 8.88 -9.16 -16.19
N LEU A 236 7.99 -8.95 -17.15
CA LEU A 236 7.25 -7.69 -17.29
C LEU A 236 6.35 -7.42 -16.09
N LEU A 237 5.57 -8.41 -15.61
CA LEU A 237 4.71 -8.27 -14.44
C LEU A 237 5.51 -8.03 -13.13
N LEU A 238 6.76 -8.44 -13.06
CA LEU A 238 7.65 -8.19 -11.91
C LEU A 238 8.38 -6.84 -12.01
N LEU A 239 8.84 -6.42 -13.20
CA LEU A 239 9.70 -5.26 -13.36
C LEU A 239 8.93 -3.97 -13.71
N LEU A 240 7.83 -4.05 -14.47
CA LEU A 240 7.03 -2.88 -14.80
C LEU A 240 6.51 -2.15 -13.55
N PRO A 241 6.09 -2.83 -12.47
CA PRO A 241 5.74 -2.18 -11.21
C PRO A 241 6.88 -1.38 -10.55
N LEU A 242 8.15 -1.74 -10.78
CA LEU A 242 9.28 -0.90 -10.35
C LEU A 242 9.26 0.44 -11.07
N VAL A 243 9.14 0.42 -12.39
CA VAL A 243 9.10 1.65 -13.21
C VAL A 243 7.90 2.51 -12.80
N ILE A 244 6.73 1.90 -12.64
CA ILE A 244 5.51 2.61 -12.20
C ILE A 244 5.71 3.21 -10.81
N SER A 245 6.29 2.47 -9.86
CA SER A 245 6.50 2.99 -8.51
C SER A 245 7.48 4.17 -8.49
N LEU A 246 8.60 4.08 -9.22
CA LEU A 246 9.55 5.18 -9.36
C LEU A 246 8.88 6.43 -9.98
N LEU A 247 8.11 6.25 -11.05
CA LEU A 247 7.37 7.34 -11.69
C LEU A 247 6.37 7.99 -10.73
N LEU A 248 5.57 7.21 -10.02
CA LEU A 248 4.56 7.74 -9.10
C LEU A 248 5.18 8.46 -7.90
N PHE A 249 6.26 7.91 -7.32
CA PHE A 249 7.01 8.62 -6.28
C PHE A 249 7.59 9.93 -6.80
N SER A 250 8.18 9.93 -8.00
CA SER A 250 8.80 11.11 -8.60
C SER A 250 7.77 12.19 -8.94
N ILE A 251 6.65 11.81 -9.58
CA ILE A 251 5.54 12.75 -9.88
C ILE A 251 4.98 13.35 -8.57
N GLY A 252 4.74 12.51 -7.57
CA GLY A 252 4.27 12.98 -6.27
C GLY A 252 5.21 13.99 -5.64
N LYS A 253 6.52 13.69 -5.63
CA LYS A 253 7.55 14.61 -5.11
C LYS A 253 7.64 15.91 -5.91
N ALA A 254 7.59 15.84 -7.24
CA ALA A 254 7.64 17.00 -8.11
C ALA A 254 6.46 17.94 -7.86
N VAL A 255 5.24 17.41 -7.79
CA VAL A 255 4.05 18.21 -7.45
C VAL A 255 4.19 18.77 -6.03
N GLY A 256 4.53 17.94 -5.04
CA GLY A 256 4.68 18.36 -3.65
C GLY A 256 5.76 19.40 -3.42
N TYR A 257 6.81 19.42 -4.25
CA TYR A 257 7.88 20.40 -4.19
C TYR A 257 7.37 21.84 -4.30
N HIS A 258 6.43 22.08 -5.22
CA HIS A 258 5.81 23.39 -5.42
C HIS A 258 4.92 23.85 -4.24
N TYR A 259 4.56 22.92 -3.35
CA TYR A 259 3.71 23.19 -2.18
C TYR A 259 4.48 23.03 -0.84
N GLY A 260 5.80 22.86 -0.89
CA GLY A 260 6.62 22.66 0.31
C GLY A 260 6.35 21.34 1.06
N ASP A 261 5.75 20.34 0.40
CA ASP A 261 5.35 19.05 1.00
C ASP A 261 5.74 17.86 0.11
N SER A 262 6.97 17.89 -0.41
CA SER A 262 7.51 16.89 -1.35
C SER A 262 7.48 15.47 -0.79
N ILE A 263 7.80 15.31 0.51
CA ILE A 263 7.83 14.00 1.15
C ILE A 263 6.42 13.41 1.22
N SER A 264 5.45 14.15 1.76
CA SER A 264 4.08 13.65 1.90
C SER A 264 3.45 13.39 0.53
N ALA A 265 3.63 14.27 -0.44
CA ALA A 265 3.07 14.11 -1.78
C ALA A 265 3.71 12.93 -2.54
N GLY A 266 5.02 12.71 -2.40
CA GLY A 266 5.70 11.54 -2.94
C GLY A 266 5.16 10.24 -2.36
N GLN A 267 5.01 10.18 -1.04
CA GLN A 267 4.42 9.02 -0.35
C GLN A 267 2.93 8.84 -0.70
N ALA A 268 2.20 9.93 -0.90
CA ALA A 268 0.78 9.93 -1.24
C ALA A 268 0.49 9.21 -2.57
N LEU A 269 1.25 9.52 -3.61
CA LEU A 269 1.06 8.91 -4.93
C LEU A 269 1.84 7.61 -5.10
N GLY A 270 3.04 7.50 -4.52
CA GLY A 270 3.93 6.37 -4.68
C GLY A 270 3.59 5.15 -3.83
N GLN A 271 3.07 5.32 -2.61
CA GLN A 271 2.66 4.19 -1.78
C GLN A 271 1.24 3.73 -2.10
N LYS A 272 1.11 2.51 -2.57
CA LYS A 272 -0.16 1.90 -2.97
C LYS A 272 -0.66 0.85 -1.99
N ASN A 273 -1.97 0.80 -1.81
CA ASN A 273 -2.64 -0.28 -1.07
C ASN A 273 -2.72 -1.54 -1.94
N THR A 274 -1.60 -2.21 -2.05
CA THR A 274 -1.42 -3.38 -2.90
C THR A 274 -2.26 -4.58 -2.47
N VAL A 275 -2.62 -4.70 -1.18
CA VAL A 275 -3.55 -5.74 -0.71
C VAL A 275 -4.94 -5.55 -1.34
N VAL A 276 -5.40 -4.30 -1.46
CA VAL A 276 -6.63 -3.99 -2.22
C VAL A 276 -6.43 -4.31 -3.70
N GLY A 277 -5.28 -3.95 -4.27
CA GLY A 277 -4.96 -4.24 -5.66
C GLY A 277 -4.99 -5.73 -5.99
N ILE A 278 -4.32 -6.55 -5.19
CA ILE A 278 -4.32 -8.01 -5.34
C ILE A 278 -5.74 -8.56 -5.29
N TRP A 279 -6.53 -8.15 -4.28
CA TRP A 279 -7.91 -8.58 -4.14
C TRP A 279 -8.78 -8.17 -5.34
N LEU A 280 -8.68 -6.92 -5.78
CA LEU A 280 -9.42 -6.42 -6.94
C LEU A 280 -9.08 -7.21 -8.20
N THR A 281 -7.80 -7.47 -8.44
CA THR A 281 -7.34 -8.20 -9.62
C THR A 281 -7.87 -9.63 -9.64
N ILE A 282 -7.74 -10.34 -8.51
CA ILE A 282 -8.19 -11.74 -8.41
C ILE A 282 -9.72 -11.84 -8.54
N THR A 283 -10.45 -10.82 -8.08
CA THR A 283 -11.92 -10.85 -8.05
C THR A 283 -12.53 -10.41 -9.37
N PHE A 284 -11.94 -9.46 -10.08
CA PHE A 284 -12.59 -8.72 -11.16
C PHE A 284 -11.82 -8.66 -12.49
N LEU A 285 -10.55 -9.06 -12.50
CA LEU A 285 -9.70 -9.07 -13.68
C LEU A 285 -9.07 -10.45 -13.84
N ASN A 286 -8.07 -10.55 -14.72
CA ASN A 286 -7.29 -11.77 -14.83
C ASN A 286 -6.47 -11.99 -13.55
N PRO A 287 -6.66 -13.11 -12.80
CA PRO A 287 -5.93 -13.37 -11.56
C PRO A 287 -4.40 -13.32 -11.71
N VAL A 288 -3.87 -13.64 -12.89
CA VAL A 288 -2.43 -13.59 -13.20
C VAL A 288 -1.89 -12.16 -13.13
N ALA A 289 -2.67 -11.17 -13.52
CA ALA A 289 -2.27 -9.77 -13.41
C ALA A 289 -1.99 -9.33 -11.96
N SER A 290 -2.44 -10.12 -10.95
CA SER A 290 -2.15 -9.85 -9.53
C SER A 290 -0.66 -9.94 -9.17
N ILE A 291 0.16 -10.56 -10.01
CA ILE A 291 1.63 -10.55 -9.85
C ILE A 291 2.16 -9.11 -9.82
N ALA A 292 1.61 -8.21 -10.62
CA ALA A 292 2.07 -6.83 -10.67
C ALA A 292 1.88 -6.09 -9.34
N PRO A 293 0.70 -6.00 -8.71
CA PRO A 293 0.59 -5.41 -7.37
C PRO A 293 1.35 -6.20 -6.30
N CYS A 294 1.55 -7.52 -6.44
CA CYS A 294 2.45 -8.29 -5.58
C CYS A 294 3.90 -7.80 -5.68
N ALA A 295 4.41 -7.59 -6.89
CA ALA A 295 5.75 -7.04 -7.10
C ALA A 295 5.85 -5.59 -6.61
N TYR A 296 4.80 -4.80 -6.79
CA TYR A 296 4.75 -3.42 -6.31
C TYR A 296 4.95 -3.32 -4.78
N VAL A 297 4.44 -4.29 -3.99
CA VAL A 297 4.72 -4.35 -2.53
C VAL A 297 6.22 -4.32 -2.28
N VAL A 298 6.97 -5.14 -3.00
CA VAL A 298 8.43 -5.25 -2.83
C VAL A 298 9.10 -3.93 -3.19
N TRP A 299 8.80 -3.41 -4.38
CA TRP A 299 9.46 -2.22 -4.91
C TRP A 299 9.18 -0.97 -4.09
N GLN A 300 7.92 -0.69 -3.72
CA GLN A 300 7.61 0.49 -2.89
C GLN A 300 8.30 0.44 -1.51
N ASN A 301 8.46 -0.76 -0.92
CA ASN A 301 9.11 -0.90 0.38
C ASN A 301 10.64 -0.85 0.28
N LEU A 302 11.23 -1.28 -0.82
CA LEU A 302 12.66 -1.09 -1.10
C LEU A 302 12.97 0.40 -1.34
N ILE A 303 12.13 1.12 -2.10
CA ILE A 303 12.25 2.57 -2.28
C ILE A 303 12.14 3.27 -0.92
N ASN A 304 11.18 2.90 -0.07
CA ASN A 304 11.05 3.47 1.27
C ASN A 304 12.24 3.16 2.17
N ALA A 305 12.77 1.94 2.11
CA ALA A 305 13.97 1.55 2.86
C ALA A 305 15.18 2.40 2.44
N TRP A 306 15.33 2.62 1.12
CA TRP A 306 16.37 3.49 0.58
C TRP A 306 16.19 4.95 1.05
N GLN A 307 14.98 5.50 1.00
CA GLN A 307 14.69 6.85 1.47
C GLN A 307 14.99 7.01 2.98
N LEU A 308 14.61 6.02 3.79
CA LEU A 308 14.89 6.01 5.22
C LEU A 308 16.41 5.95 5.50
N TRP A 309 17.11 5.07 4.79
CA TRP A 309 18.59 4.98 4.88
C TRP A 309 19.26 6.29 4.47
N TYR A 310 18.82 6.90 3.36
CA TYR A 310 19.36 8.17 2.87
C TYR A 310 19.16 9.27 3.92
N LYS A 311 17.95 9.39 4.49
CA LYS A 311 17.66 10.35 5.55
C LYS A 311 18.51 10.12 6.79
N GLN A 312 18.71 8.87 7.22
CA GLN A 312 19.58 8.55 8.36
C GLN A 312 21.03 8.95 8.11
N LYS A 313 21.53 8.77 6.89
CA LYS A 313 22.92 9.04 6.53
C LYS A 313 23.20 10.54 6.35
N TYR A 314 22.25 11.28 5.77
CA TYR A 314 22.47 12.69 5.37
C TYR A 314 21.61 13.69 6.17
N GLY A 315 20.81 13.24 7.14
CA GLY A 315 19.96 14.09 7.99
C GLY A 315 18.70 14.60 7.33
N THR A 316 18.71 14.82 6.02
CA THR A 316 17.59 15.33 5.23
C THR A 316 17.35 14.46 4.00
N LEU A 317 16.10 14.38 3.58
CA LEU A 317 15.74 13.75 2.32
C LEU A 317 15.71 14.84 1.24
N LYS A 318 16.78 14.97 0.47
CA LYS A 318 16.84 15.96 -0.63
C LYS A 318 16.02 15.56 -1.85
N TRP A 319 15.64 14.29 -1.90
CA TRP A 319 14.92 13.69 -3.04
C TRP A 319 13.85 12.70 -2.59
#